data_41aaec76ded195ce0e12f30d8d4898a1
#
_entry.id   41aaec76ded195ce0e12f30d8d4898a1
#
_cell.length_a   1.000
_cell.length_b   1.000
_cell.length_c   1.000
_cell.angle_alpha   90.00
_cell.angle_beta   90.00
_cell.angle_gamma   90.00
#
_symmetry.space_group_name_H-M   'P 1'
#
loop_
_entity.id
_entity.type
_entity.pdbx_description
1 polymer ?
#
loop_
_entity_poly.entity_id
_entity_poly.type
_entity_poly.pdbx_seq_one_letter_code
_entity_poly.pdbx_strand_id
1 'polypeptide(L)'
;MNDDTRRLIYGTIVAFLVFILFWLSIVYISACGFTLTCIQSAHLVERTPIPTLIPVKLLAPTKFVPPPATPTQLATLPTLAPEADTPAPGEPAVDIARPSNPGGPGPAVDLQGNVNNGKEIFVANCQICHGDEGKGGFPNPGTTDETVPPLNPIDSTLVNADYKTFATNLDLFLEHGSVPEGPEPVRNMPAWGDRGALTPQEIADVIAYLISLNK
;
A
#
# COMPACT_ATOMS: atom_id res chain seq x y z
N MET A 1 46.15 8.67 50.98
CA MET A 1 44.93 7.91 50.68
C MET A 1 44.93 6.69 51.55
N ASN A 2 43.98 6.58 52.45
CA ASN A 2 43.94 5.49 53.45
C ASN A 2 43.62 4.15 52.74
N ASP A 3 44.10 3.04 53.31
CA ASP A 3 43.90 1.69 52.72
C ASP A 3 42.41 1.36 52.56
N ASP A 4 41.55 1.82 53.44
CA ASP A 4 40.10 1.62 53.34
C ASP A 4 39.51 2.37 52.13
N THR A 5 39.99 3.57 51.84
CA THR A 5 39.57 4.34 50.64
C THR A 5 39.98 3.63 49.36
N ARG A 6 41.18 3.04 49.34
CA ARG A 6 41.65 2.25 48.17
C ARG A 6 40.79 1.01 47.95
N ARG A 7 40.49 0.27 49.01
CA ARG A 7 39.63 -0.93 48.95
C ARG A 7 38.23 -0.58 48.46
N LEU A 8 37.66 0.54 48.91
CA LEU A 8 36.36 1.00 48.49
C LEU A 8 36.38 1.35 46.99
N ILE A 9 37.39 2.09 46.53
CA ILE A 9 37.53 2.49 45.12
C ILE A 9 37.67 1.24 44.22
N TYR A 10 38.58 0.32 44.58
CA TYR A 10 38.74 -0.91 43.80
C TYR A 10 37.49 -1.79 43.82
N GLY A 11 36.80 -1.90 44.92
CA GLY A 11 35.55 -2.65 45.04
C GLY A 11 34.46 -2.05 44.12
N THR A 12 34.30 -0.73 44.09
CA THR A 12 33.35 -0.04 43.23
C THR A 12 33.67 -0.21 41.74
N ILE A 13 34.96 -0.10 41.37
CA ILE A 13 35.40 -0.30 39.99
C ILE A 13 35.14 -1.73 39.53
N VAL A 14 35.46 -2.72 40.36
CA VAL A 14 35.23 -4.14 40.03
C VAL A 14 33.73 -4.41 39.89
N ALA A 15 32.90 -3.91 40.82
CA ALA A 15 31.45 -4.07 40.74
C ALA A 15 30.87 -3.44 39.45
N PHE A 16 31.38 -2.25 39.05
CA PHE A 16 30.95 -1.59 37.84
C PHE A 16 31.37 -2.35 36.59
N LEU A 17 32.58 -2.88 36.53
CA LEU A 17 33.04 -3.72 35.42
C LEU A 17 32.23 -5.02 35.30
N VAL A 18 31.92 -5.67 36.39
CA VAL A 18 31.05 -6.87 36.40
C VAL A 18 29.65 -6.52 35.87
N PHE A 19 29.11 -5.39 36.29
CA PHE A 19 27.81 -4.92 35.82
C PHE A 19 27.82 -4.64 34.29
N ILE A 20 28.85 -3.98 33.77
CA ILE A 20 28.99 -3.74 32.33
C ILE A 20 29.09 -5.05 31.55
N LEU A 21 29.92 -6.01 32.03
CA LEU A 21 30.05 -7.30 31.35
C LEU A 21 28.76 -8.11 31.38
N PHE A 22 27.99 -8.01 32.45
CA PHE A 22 26.68 -8.63 32.57
C PHE A 22 25.69 -8.03 31.54
N TRP A 23 25.64 -6.69 31.42
CA TRP A 23 24.80 -6.01 30.43
C TRP A 23 25.21 -6.31 28.99
N LEU A 24 26.52 -6.32 28.72
CA LEU A 24 27.02 -6.69 27.40
C LEU A 24 26.67 -8.13 27.03
N SER A 25 26.70 -9.06 28.00
CA SER A 25 26.30 -10.44 27.75
C SER A 25 24.79 -10.56 27.46
N ILE A 26 23.93 -9.79 28.16
CA ILE A 26 22.50 -9.75 27.87
C ILE A 26 22.24 -9.21 26.45
N VAL A 27 22.86 -8.09 26.08
CA VAL A 27 22.73 -7.50 24.74
C VAL A 27 23.23 -8.49 23.69
N TYR A 28 24.34 -9.17 23.92
CA TYR A 28 24.87 -10.17 22.99
C TYR A 28 23.92 -11.36 22.82
N ILE A 29 23.37 -11.90 23.92
CA ILE A 29 22.41 -13.01 23.88
C ILE A 29 21.10 -12.57 23.18
N SER A 30 20.65 -11.33 23.42
CA SER A 30 19.45 -10.78 22.77
C SER A 30 19.64 -10.58 21.26
N ALA A 31 20.85 -10.22 20.83
CA ALA A 31 21.15 -9.97 19.43
C ALA A 31 21.52 -11.23 18.64
N CYS A 32 22.19 -12.19 19.29
CA CYS A 32 22.77 -13.37 18.62
C CYS A 32 22.17 -14.71 19.07
N GLY A 33 21.26 -14.71 20.05
CA GLY A 33 20.73 -15.93 20.64
C GLY A 33 21.80 -16.72 21.41
N PHE A 34 21.48 -17.97 21.80
CA PHE A 34 22.37 -18.85 22.56
C PHE A 34 23.49 -19.51 21.72
N THR A 35 23.49 -19.27 20.39
CA THR A 35 24.50 -19.80 19.49
C THR A 35 25.64 -18.80 19.34
N LEU A 36 26.88 -19.22 19.66
CA LEU A 36 28.09 -18.42 19.58
C LEU A 36 28.46 -17.92 18.17
N THR A 37 27.62 -18.18 17.19
CA THR A 37 27.83 -17.77 15.82
C THR A 37 26.78 -16.72 15.43
N CYS A 38 27.13 -15.44 15.56
CA CYS A 38 26.43 -14.36 14.84
C CYS A 38 26.73 -14.48 13.35
N ILE A 39 26.35 -15.58 12.73
CA ILE A 39 26.27 -15.65 11.27
C ILE A 39 24.98 -14.92 10.94
N GLN A 40 25.10 -13.66 10.65
CA GLN A 40 24.10 -12.94 9.88
C GLN A 40 23.88 -13.79 8.63
N SER A 41 22.81 -14.59 8.63
CA SER A 41 22.29 -15.12 7.39
C SER A 41 21.85 -13.91 6.58
N ALA A 42 22.82 -13.29 5.89
CA ALA A 42 22.47 -12.59 4.69
C ALA A 42 21.73 -13.65 3.88
N HIS A 43 20.41 -13.54 3.80
CA HIS A 43 19.66 -14.15 2.75
C HIS A 43 20.30 -13.62 1.46
N LEU A 44 21.29 -14.37 1.00
CA LEU A 44 21.65 -14.34 -0.41
C LEU A 44 20.35 -14.76 -1.08
N VAL A 45 19.57 -13.75 -1.48
CA VAL A 45 18.54 -13.94 -2.49
C VAL A 45 19.33 -14.53 -3.65
N GLU A 46 19.24 -15.86 -3.79
CA GLU A 46 19.76 -16.58 -4.93
C GLU A 46 19.08 -15.91 -6.12
N ARG A 47 19.84 -15.04 -6.78
CA ARG A 47 19.38 -14.40 -8.00
C ARG A 47 19.11 -15.51 -8.95
N THR A 48 17.83 -15.87 -9.12
CA THR A 48 17.41 -16.72 -10.22
C THR A 48 18.08 -16.18 -11.48
N PRO A 49 18.82 -17.01 -12.22
CA PRO A 49 19.47 -16.53 -13.42
C PRO A 49 18.39 -15.93 -14.32
N ILE A 50 18.61 -14.67 -14.71
CA ILE A 50 17.74 -13.99 -15.68
C ILE A 50 17.61 -14.94 -16.86
N PRO A 51 16.39 -15.36 -17.24
CA PRO A 51 16.21 -16.24 -18.37
C PRO A 51 16.86 -15.56 -19.59
N THR A 52 17.87 -16.21 -20.12
CA THR A 52 18.57 -15.75 -21.34
C THR A 52 17.47 -15.59 -22.40
N LEU A 53 17.30 -14.36 -22.88
CA LEU A 53 16.35 -14.08 -23.96
C LEU A 53 16.69 -15.00 -25.13
N ILE A 54 15.84 -15.97 -25.38
CA ILE A 54 15.91 -16.80 -26.61
C ILE A 54 15.74 -15.78 -27.75
N PRO A 55 16.66 -15.72 -28.71
CA PRO A 55 16.50 -14.80 -29.82
C PRO A 55 15.20 -15.14 -30.55
N VAL A 56 14.21 -14.29 -30.41
CA VAL A 56 12.98 -14.39 -31.19
C VAL A 56 13.39 -14.22 -32.66
N LYS A 57 13.34 -15.30 -33.43
CA LYS A 57 13.52 -15.25 -34.85
C LYS A 57 12.42 -14.32 -35.40
N LEU A 58 12.80 -13.10 -35.78
CA LEU A 58 11.89 -12.18 -36.45
C LEU A 58 11.35 -12.90 -37.68
N LEU A 59 10.10 -13.32 -37.64
CA LEU A 59 9.35 -13.68 -38.81
C LEU A 59 9.20 -12.42 -39.65
N ALA A 60 9.57 -12.52 -40.92
CA ALA A 60 9.43 -11.43 -41.87
C ALA A 60 7.98 -10.90 -41.84
N PRO A 61 7.77 -9.56 -41.94
CA PRO A 61 6.44 -9.01 -41.90
C PRO A 61 5.58 -9.59 -43.00
N THR A 62 4.59 -10.40 -42.62
CA THR A 62 3.56 -10.84 -43.55
C THR A 62 2.76 -9.61 -43.96
N LYS A 63 2.70 -9.40 -45.25
CA LYS A 63 1.96 -8.30 -45.88
C LYS A 63 0.51 -8.40 -45.39
N PHE A 64 0.09 -7.41 -44.56
CA PHE A 64 -1.29 -7.31 -44.10
C PHE A 64 -2.20 -7.07 -45.31
N VAL A 65 -3.03 -8.02 -45.64
CA VAL A 65 -4.12 -7.87 -46.59
C VAL A 65 -5.36 -7.55 -45.76
N PRO A 66 -5.90 -6.31 -45.85
CA PRO A 66 -7.13 -6.02 -45.11
C PRO A 66 -8.28 -6.87 -45.65
N PRO A 67 -9.16 -7.38 -44.80
CA PRO A 67 -10.34 -8.10 -45.24
C PRO A 67 -11.26 -7.16 -46.01
N PRO A 68 -12.02 -7.67 -47.03
CA PRO A 68 -12.94 -6.85 -47.80
C PRO A 68 -13.98 -6.25 -46.86
N ALA A 69 -14.22 -4.94 -47.04
CA ALA A 69 -15.22 -4.22 -46.25
C ALA A 69 -16.59 -4.81 -46.46
N THR A 70 -17.14 -5.46 -45.43
CA THR A 70 -18.54 -5.82 -45.39
C THR A 70 -19.36 -4.56 -45.14
N PRO A 71 -20.39 -4.25 -45.92
CA PRO A 71 -21.23 -3.10 -45.61
C PRO A 71 -21.95 -3.31 -44.30
N THR A 72 -21.54 -2.57 -43.29
CA THR A 72 -22.23 -2.53 -42.00
C THR A 72 -23.58 -1.87 -42.17
N GLN A 73 -24.65 -2.64 -42.14
CA GLN A 73 -25.98 -2.10 -41.94
C GLN A 73 -25.99 -1.39 -40.58
N LEU A 74 -26.29 -0.10 -40.65
CA LEU A 74 -26.52 0.75 -39.49
C LEU A 74 -27.81 0.28 -38.79
N ALA A 75 -27.67 -0.66 -37.89
CA ALA A 75 -28.74 -0.98 -36.95
C ALA A 75 -28.80 0.18 -35.93
N THR A 76 -29.88 0.93 -35.99
CA THR A 76 -30.23 1.90 -34.96
C THR A 76 -30.45 1.15 -33.65
N LEU A 77 -29.43 1.18 -32.79
CA LEU A 77 -29.57 0.76 -31.39
C LEU A 77 -30.46 1.81 -30.69
N PRO A 78 -31.48 1.38 -29.90
CA PRO A 78 -32.13 2.31 -29.02
C PRO A 78 -31.10 2.77 -27.99
N THR A 79 -30.86 4.07 -27.94
CA THR A 79 -30.09 4.74 -26.91
C THR A 79 -30.83 4.55 -25.58
N LEU A 80 -30.46 3.53 -24.82
CA LEU A 80 -30.69 3.52 -23.38
C LEU A 80 -29.60 4.44 -22.80
N ALA A 81 -29.98 5.68 -22.55
CA ALA A 81 -29.19 6.53 -21.68
C ALA A 81 -29.05 5.81 -20.34
N PRO A 82 -27.86 5.76 -19.73
CA PRO A 82 -27.79 5.44 -18.31
C PRO A 82 -28.60 6.52 -17.60
N GLU A 83 -29.68 6.14 -16.93
CA GLU A 83 -30.29 6.98 -15.92
C GLU A 83 -29.20 7.24 -14.88
N ALA A 84 -28.56 8.39 -15.00
CA ALA A 84 -27.89 9.00 -13.89
C ALA A 84 -28.99 9.19 -12.84
N ASP A 85 -28.84 8.56 -11.68
CA ASP A 85 -29.61 8.88 -10.48
C ASP A 85 -29.45 10.39 -10.25
N THR A 86 -30.40 11.16 -10.77
CA THR A 86 -30.50 12.57 -10.49
C THR A 86 -31.08 12.67 -9.08
N PRO A 87 -30.33 13.19 -8.08
CA PRO A 87 -30.86 13.37 -6.73
C PRO A 87 -32.13 14.21 -6.80
N ALA A 88 -33.12 13.85 -6.03
CA ALA A 88 -34.34 14.61 -5.91
C ALA A 88 -34.04 16.06 -5.53
N PRO A 89 -34.76 17.08 -6.08
CA PRO A 89 -34.48 18.48 -5.76
C PRO A 89 -34.75 18.76 -4.29
N GLY A 90 -33.70 18.97 -3.49
CA GLY A 90 -33.81 19.37 -2.08
C GLY A 90 -32.91 18.68 -1.08
N GLU A 91 -32.24 17.58 -1.43
CA GLU A 91 -31.19 17.02 -0.57
C GLU A 91 -29.85 17.73 -0.85
N PRO A 92 -29.14 18.17 0.19
CA PRO A 92 -27.80 18.69 -0.02
C PRO A 92 -26.95 17.58 -0.65
N ALA A 93 -26.37 17.85 -1.82
CA ALA A 93 -25.47 16.92 -2.47
C ALA A 93 -24.31 16.63 -1.51
N VAL A 94 -24.23 15.39 -1.03
CA VAL A 94 -23.08 14.92 -0.25
C VAL A 94 -21.92 14.87 -1.23
N ASP A 95 -20.90 15.69 -0.99
CA ASP A 95 -19.67 15.65 -1.78
C ASP A 95 -18.95 14.35 -1.40
N ILE A 96 -19.09 13.36 -2.28
CA ILE A 96 -18.47 12.04 -2.08
C ILE A 96 -17.05 12.10 -2.61
N ALA A 97 -16.08 11.82 -1.74
CA ALA A 97 -14.68 11.70 -2.16
C ALA A 97 -14.56 10.71 -3.33
N ARG A 98 -13.84 11.12 -4.36
CA ARG A 98 -13.61 10.34 -5.58
C ARG A 98 -12.14 10.42 -5.99
N PRO A 99 -11.57 9.34 -6.55
CA PRO A 99 -10.25 9.44 -7.15
C PRO A 99 -10.27 10.41 -8.34
N SER A 100 -9.18 11.14 -8.53
CA SER A 100 -9.02 12.06 -9.65
C SER A 100 -8.80 11.32 -10.99
N ASN A 101 -8.34 10.09 -10.95
CA ASN A 101 -8.10 9.28 -12.13
C ASN A 101 -9.39 8.56 -12.56
N PRO A 102 -9.74 8.58 -13.86
CA PRO A 102 -10.93 7.91 -14.34
C PRO A 102 -10.74 6.39 -14.36
N GLY A 103 -11.83 5.69 -14.13
CA GLY A 103 -11.88 4.23 -14.21
C GLY A 103 -13.09 3.68 -13.47
N GLY A 104 -13.36 2.40 -13.69
CA GLY A 104 -14.32 1.62 -12.93
C GLY A 104 -13.62 0.76 -11.89
N PRO A 105 -14.38 0.09 -10.99
CA PRO A 105 -13.77 -0.80 -10.01
C PRO A 105 -13.04 -1.96 -10.69
N GLY A 106 -11.90 -2.33 -10.12
CA GLY A 106 -11.12 -3.47 -10.55
C GLY A 106 -11.72 -4.81 -10.08
N PRO A 107 -11.10 -5.93 -10.43
CA PRO A 107 -11.59 -7.27 -10.05
C PRO A 107 -11.47 -7.57 -8.56
N ALA A 108 -10.74 -6.77 -7.80
CA ALA A 108 -10.53 -6.97 -6.36
C ALA A 108 -11.84 -6.90 -5.55
N VAL A 109 -12.82 -6.11 -6.01
CA VAL A 109 -14.13 -5.94 -5.34
C VAL A 109 -14.98 -7.22 -5.28
N ASP A 110 -14.68 -8.19 -6.14
CA ASP A 110 -15.37 -9.48 -6.17
C ASP A 110 -14.60 -10.59 -5.42
N LEU A 111 -13.45 -10.27 -4.88
CA LEU A 111 -12.60 -11.20 -4.15
C LEU A 111 -12.78 -11.05 -2.63
N GLN A 112 -12.58 -12.15 -1.92
CA GLN A 112 -12.55 -12.13 -0.47
C GLN A 112 -11.14 -11.79 0.01
N GLY A 113 -10.98 -10.66 0.69
CA GLY A 113 -9.70 -10.24 1.23
C GLY A 113 -9.37 -10.85 2.59
N ASN A 114 -8.09 -10.99 2.86
CA ASN A 114 -7.51 -11.43 4.13
C ASN A 114 -6.93 -10.24 4.89
N VAL A 115 -7.50 -9.92 6.05
CA VAL A 115 -7.11 -8.77 6.88
C VAL A 115 -5.63 -8.83 7.31
N ASN A 116 -5.13 -10.00 7.69
CA ASN A 116 -3.75 -10.13 8.16
C ASN A 116 -2.74 -9.91 7.03
N ASN A 117 -2.98 -10.53 5.88
CA ASN A 117 -2.15 -10.32 4.69
C ASN A 117 -2.23 -8.86 4.22
N GLY A 118 -3.43 -8.28 4.23
CA GLY A 118 -3.65 -6.87 3.91
C GLY A 118 -2.87 -5.91 4.82
N LYS A 119 -2.77 -6.24 6.11
CA LYS A 119 -1.92 -5.48 7.05
C LYS A 119 -0.44 -5.54 6.64
N GLU A 120 0.08 -6.70 6.29
CA GLU A 120 1.47 -6.85 5.87
C GLU A 120 1.75 -6.06 4.58
N ILE A 121 0.86 -6.15 3.60
CA ILE A 121 0.96 -5.38 2.35
C ILE A 121 0.88 -3.87 2.63
N PHE A 122 -0.04 -3.45 3.50
CA PHE A 122 -0.19 -2.05 3.90
C PHE A 122 1.09 -1.50 4.53
N VAL A 123 1.69 -2.23 5.45
CA VAL A 123 2.96 -1.84 6.10
C VAL A 123 4.08 -1.71 5.07
N ALA A 124 4.15 -2.63 4.11
CA ALA A 124 5.20 -2.63 3.11
C ALA A 124 5.07 -1.50 2.06
N ASN A 125 3.84 -1.10 1.71
CA ASN A 125 3.60 -0.25 0.54
C ASN A 125 2.90 1.08 0.85
N CYS A 126 2.03 1.13 1.87
CA CYS A 126 1.13 2.26 2.11
C CYS A 126 1.54 3.11 3.31
N GLN A 127 2.07 2.47 4.34
CA GLN A 127 2.40 3.09 5.63
C GLN A 127 3.38 4.26 5.49
N ILE A 128 4.30 4.19 4.53
CA ILE A 128 5.30 5.26 4.28
C ILE A 128 4.65 6.62 3.99
N CYS A 129 3.45 6.63 3.45
CA CYS A 129 2.69 7.85 3.17
C CYS A 129 1.50 8.03 4.12
N HIS A 130 0.77 6.95 4.46
CA HIS A 130 -0.45 7.03 5.25
C HIS A 130 -0.23 6.85 6.76
N GLY A 131 0.99 6.63 7.21
CA GLY A 131 1.32 6.47 8.62
C GLY A 131 0.96 5.11 9.18
N ASP A 132 1.34 4.92 10.44
CA ASP A 132 1.04 3.70 11.17
C ASP A 132 -0.47 3.51 11.32
N GLU A 133 -0.95 2.33 10.96
CA GLU A 133 -2.39 2.01 10.92
C GLU A 133 -3.25 3.01 10.12
N GLY A 134 -2.66 3.71 9.15
CA GLY A 134 -3.38 4.67 8.32
C GLY A 134 -3.74 5.98 9.01
N LYS A 135 -3.07 6.38 10.07
CA LYS A 135 -3.39 7.60 10.84
C LYS A 135 -3.09 8.90 10.09
N GLY A 136 -2.44 8.85 8.94
CA GLY A 136 -2.12 10.01 8.11
C GLY A 136 -1.07 10.94 8.73
N GLY A 137 -1.19 12.22 8.42
CA GLY A 137 -0.35 13.26 9.01
C GLY A 137 1.03 13.45 8.38
N PHE A 138 1.35 12.72 7.33
CA PHE A 138 2.58 12.95 6.57
C PHE A 138 2.46 14.21 5.71
N PRO A 139 3.51 15.04 5.65
CA PRO A 139 3.48 16.25 4.84
C PRO A 139 3.30 15.93 3.34
N ASN A 140 2.38 16.64 2.71
CA ASN A 140 2.21 16.67 1.27
C ASN A 140 2.04 18.12 0.81
N PRO A 141 3.14 18.89 0.75
CA PRO A 141 3.09 20.28 0.34
C PRO A 141 2.42 20.44 -1.03
N GLY A 142 1.67 21.52 -1.19
CA GLY A 142 0.96 21.82 -2.43
C GLY A 142 -0.39 21.13 -2.56
N THR A 143 -0.82 20.36 -1.57
CA THR A 143 -2.23 19.95 -1.42
C THR A 143 -3.00 20.98 -0.60
N THR A 144 -4.33 20.94 -0.68
CA THR A 144 -5.21 21.83 0.09
C THR A 144 -4.96 21.72 1.61
N ASP A 145 -4.74 20.50 2.10
CA ASP A 145 -4.53 20.22 3.52
C ASP A 145 -3.06 20.08 3.91
N GLU A 146 -2.14 20.23 2.94
CA GLU A 146 -0.69 20.07 3.09
C GLU A 146 -0.24 18.72 3.66
N THR A 147 -1.14 17.75 3.74
CA THR A 147 -0.88 16.42 4.30
C THR A 147 -1.47 15.31 3.44
N VAL A 148 -0.94 14.09 3.63
CA VAL A 148 -1.56 12.88 3.12
C VAL A 148 -2.79 12.58 3.99
N PRO A 149 -3.97 12.34 3.40
CA PRO A 149 -5.19 12.10 4.15
C PRO A 149 -5.10 10.82 4.99
N PRO A 150 -5.71 10.81 6.20
CA PRO A 150 -5.81 9.61 7.01
C PRO A 150 -6.70 8.56 6.34
N LEU A 151 -6.41 7.30 6.63
CA LEU A 151 -7.23 6.13 6.27
C LEU A 151 -7.86 5.48 7.52
N ASN A 152 -7.59 6.06 8.71
CA ASN A 152 -8.11 5.63 9.99
C ASN A 152 -8.21 6.83 10.97
N PRO A 153 -9.38 7.48 11.09
CA PRO A 153 -10.57 7.22 10.28
C PRO A 153 -10.39 7.66 8.83
N ILE A 154 -11.01 6.92 7.92
CA ILE A 154 -11.08 7.31 6.51
C ILE A 154 -12.19 8.35 6.31
N ASP A 155 -12.15 9.07 5.18
CA ASP A 155 -13.20 9.98 4.78
C ASP A 155 -14.59 9.30 4.87
N SER A 156 -15.50 9.93 5.63
CA SER A 156 -16.81 9.35 5.94
C SER A 156 -17.68 9.13 4.70
N THR A 157 -17.45 9.87 3.61
CA THR A 157 -18.17 9.71 2.35
C THR A 157 -17.83 8.42 1.63
N LEU A 158 -16.68 7.82 1.94
CA LEU A 158 -16.26 6.52 1.39
C LEU A 158 -16.84 5.34 2.18
N VAL A 159 -17.19 5.56 3.46
CA VAL A 159 -17.67 4.51 4.35
C VAL A 159 -19.08 4.08 3.94
N ASN A 160 -19.32 2.77 3.89
CA ASN A 160 -20.66 2.22 3.65
C ASN A 160 -20.88 0.98 4.53
N ALA A 161 -22.14 0.79 4.96
CA ALA A 161 -22.53 -0.38 5.74
C ALA A 161 -22.49 -1.66 4.88
N ASP A 162 -22.76 -1.53 3.58
CA ASP A 162 -22.59 -2.62 2.63
C ASP A 162 -21.11 -2.79 2.29
N TYR A 163 -20.57 -3.98 2.57
CA TYR A 163 -19.16 -4.30 2.36
C TYR A 163 -18.72 -4.07 0.90
N LYS A 164 -19.55 -4.51 -0.06
CA LYS A 164 -19.20 -4.42 -1.48
C LYS A 164 -19.11 -2.96 -1.94
N THR A 165 -20.02 -2.14 -1.49
CA THR A 165 -20.00 -0.70 -1.78
C THR A 165 -18.77 -0.02 -1.16
N PHE A 166 -18.48 -0.34 0.10
CA PHE A 166 -17.29 0.21 0.74
C PHE A 166 -16.00 -0.27 0.04
N ALA A 167 -15.92 -1.56 -0.27
CA ALA A 167 -14.80 -2.12 -1.03
C ALA A 167 -14.62 -1.44 -2.39
N THR A 168 -15.72 -1.20 -3.11
CA THR A 168 -15.71 -0.49 -4.40
C THR A 168 -15.15 0.93 -4.26
N ASN A 169 -15.57 1.67 -3.23
CA ASN A 169 -15.09 3.02 -2.99
C ASN A 169 -13.57 3.05 -2.75
N LEU A 170 -13.03 2.08 -2.03
CA LEU A 170 -11.60 1.96 -1.76
C LEU A 170 -10.82 1.48 -2.98
N ASP A 171 -11.39 0.52 -3.70
CA ASP A 171 -10.77 -0.09 -4.87
C ASP A 171 -10.47 0.93 -5.96
N LEU A 172 -11.38 1.86 -6.22
CA LEU A 172 -11.19 2.92 -7.21
C LEU A 172 -9.89 3.71 -6.97
N PHE A 173 -9.53 3.98 -5.71
CA PHE A 173 -8.27 4.65 -5.37
C PHE A 173 -7.06 3.72 -5.51
N LEU A 174 -7.20 2.46 -5.12
CA LEU A 174 -6.11 1.49 -5.20
C LEU A 174 -5.85 1.07 -6.65
N GLU A 175 -6.90 0.92 -7.45
CA GLU A 175 -6.76 0.55 -8.85
C GLU A 175 -6.13 1.69 -9.67
N HIS A 176 -6.71 2.89 -9.61
CA HIS A 176 -6.37 3.99 -10.51
C HIS A 176 -5.46 5.06 -9.90
N GLY A 177 -5.20 4.99 -8.58
CA GLY A 177 -4.48 6.05 -7.88
C GLY A 177 -5.26 7.36 -7.82
N SER A 178 -4.63 8.40 -7.29
CA SER A 178 -5.26 9.73 -7.21
C SER A 178 -4.23 10.83 -7.13
N VAL A 179 -4.54 11.97 -7.73
CA VAL A 179 -3.85 13.24 -7.54
C VAL A 179 -4.65 14.02 -6.51
N PRO A 180 -4.09 14.34 -5.34
CA PRO A 180 -4.79 15.12 -4.32
C PRO A 180 -5.14 16.52 -4.83
N GLU A 181 -6.18 17.11 -4.25
CA GLU A 181 -6.54 18.50 -4.53
C GLU A 181 -5.46 19.47 -4.05
N GLY A 182 -5.21 20.49 -4.86
CA GLY A 182 -4.24 21.53 -4.55
C GLY A 182 -3.53 22.05 -5.79
N PRO A 183 -2.80 23.16 -5.68
CA PRO A 183 -2.16 23.80 -6.82
C PRO A 183 -0.99 22.98 -7.39
N GLU A 184 -0.25 22.28 -6.53
CA GLU A 184 0.94 21.54 -6.96
C GLU A 184 1.30 20.42 -5.95
N PRO A 185 0.52 19.34 -5.85
CA PRO A 185 0.78 18.24 -4.94
C PRO A 185 2.13 17.58 -5.20
N VAL A 186 2.97 17.49 -4.17
CA VAL A 186 4.28 16.83 -4.27
C VAL A 186 4.14 15.31 -4.34
N ARG A 187 3.10 14.76 -3.70
CA ARG A 187 2.87 13.31 -3.63
C ARG A 187 1.50 12.97 -4.20
N ASN A 188 1.50 12.03 -5.13
CA ASN A 188 0.28 11.43 -5.68
C ASN A 188 0.15 9.99 -5.19
N MET A 189 -1.08 9.52 -5.03
CA MET A 189 -1.33 8.11 -4.75
C MET A 189 -1.07 7.30 -6.04
N PRO A 190 -0.20 6.28 -5.99
CA PRO A 190 0.05 5.44 -7.17
C PRO A 190 -1.18 4.62 -7.56
N ALA A 191 -1.36 4.39 -8.86
CA ALA A 191 -2.31 3.42 -9.40
C ALA A 191 -1.74 2.00 -9.22
N TRP A 192 -2.04 1.34 -8.13
CA TRP A 192 -1.44 0.05 -7.79
C TRP A 192 -1.91 -1.07 -8.72
N GLY A 193 -3.21 -1.07 -9.07
CA GLY A 193 -3.81 -2.04 -9.98
C GLY A 193 -3.40 -1.79 -11.44
N ASP A 194 -3.65 -0.61 -11.97
CA ASP A 194 -3.35 -0.26 -13.38
C ASP A 194 -1.87 -0.49 -13.75
N ARG A 195 -0.99 -0.33 -12.78
CA ARG A 195 0.45 -0.55 -12.96
C ARG A 195 0.88 -2.00 -12.74
N GLY A 196 -0.03 -2.87 -12.32
CA GLY A 196 0.26 -4.23 -11.94
C GLY A 196 1.25 -4.35 -10.77
N ALA A 197 1.32 -3.32 -9.92
CA ALA A 197 2.19 -3.29 -8.75
C ALA A 197 1.66 -4.13 -7.59
N LEU A 198 0.33 -4.27 -7.49
CA LEU A 198 -0.38 -5.22 -6.65
C LEU A 198 -1.29 -6.07 -7.52
N THR A 199 -1.41 -7.35 -7.18
CA THR A 199 -2.39 -8.24 -7.80
C THR A 199 -3.80 -7.91 -7.28
N PRO A 200 -4.87 -8.30 -7.99
CA PRO A 200 -6.24 -8.12 -7.50
C PRO A 200 -6.49 -8.72 -6.11
N GLN A 201 -5.87 -9.85 -5.78
CA GLN A 201 -5.99 -10.46 -4.46
C GLN A 201 -5.31 -9.60 -3.39
N GLU A 202 -4.12 -9.08 -3.65
CA GLU A 202 -3.42 -8.18 -2.73
C GLU A 202 -4.19 -6.88 -2.50
N ILE A 203 -4.84 -6.35 -3.54
CA ILE A 203 -5.73 -5.18 -3.41
C ILE A 203 -6.93 -5.53 -2.54
N ALA A 204 -7.59 -6.68 -2.76
CA ALA A 204 -8.71 -7.14 -1.92
C ALA A 204 -8.29 -7.32 -0.45
N ASP A 205 -7.08 -7.82 -0.19
CA ASP A 205 -6.52 -7.99 1.14
C ASP A 205 -6.32 -6.64 1.84
N VAL A 206 -5.73 -5.64 1.14
CA VAL A 206 -5.57 -4.27 1.64
C VAL A 206 -6.93 -3.63 1.92
N ILE A 207 -7.91 -3.79 1.05
CA ILE A 207 -9.29 -3.30 1.25
C ILE A 207 -9.88 -3.89 2.53
N ALA A 208 -9.76 -5.22 2.72
CA ALA A 208 -10.27 -5.89 3.91
C ALA A 208 -9.61 -5.35 5.19
N TYR A 209 -8.30 -5.06 5.16
CA TYR A 209 -7.60 -4.44 6.27
C TYR A 209 -8.11 -3.03 6.55
N LEU A 210 -8.21 -2.17 5.54
CA LEU A 210 -8.70 -0.79 5.70
C LEU A 210 -10.13 -0.77 6.24
N ILE A 211 -11.02 -1.63 5.73
CA ILE A 211 -12.39 -1.75 6.26
C ILE A 211 -12.35 -2.20 7.72
N SER A 212 -11.43 -3.06 8.12
CA SER A 212 -11.33 -3.51 9.51
C SER A 212 -10.90 -2.41 10.48
N LEU A 213 -10.17 -1.41 10.01
CA LEU A 213 -9.76 -0.24 10.80
C LEU A 213 -10.90 0.77 11.00
N ASN A 214 -11.93 0.72 10.15
CA ASN A 214 -13.00 1.72 10.08
C ASN A 214 -14.38 1.16 10.46
N LYS A 215 -14.43 0.07 11.23
CA LYS A 215 -15.66 -0.55 11.77
C LYS A 215 -15.99 -0.05 13.16
#